data_9d82dd2cbd508d5296bf029f0707e64f
#
_entry.id   9d82dd2cbd508d5296bf029f0707e64f
#
_cell.length_a   1.000
_cell.length_b   1.000
_cell.length_c   1.000
_cell.angle_alpha   90.00
_cell.angle_beta   90.00
_cell.angle_gamma   90.00
#
_symmetry.space_group_name_H-M   'P 1'
#
loop_
_entity.id
_entity.type
_entity.pdbx_description
1 polymer ?
#
loop_
_entity_poly.entity_id
_entity_poly.type
_entity_poly.pdbx_seq_one_letter_code
_entity_poly.pdbx_strand_id
1 'polypeptide(L)'
;MAAKKRKDSEQIEEGGALASGTTGLIGATVILAGLIVAAFFAWNQWAKPVLKISHHQLTPENVKIPPAPPWIRTDIKAEVFRDGSLSDASALEADLTPRIAHAFEMHPWVAEVTRVSKEAPANVIVELAYRQPIAWVEVPEGMFGQQGQAALPIDSKSVL
;
A
#
# COMPACT_ATOMS: atom_id res chain seq x y z
N MET A 1 58.11 55.67 -31.37
CA MET A 1 57.17 55.66 -30.26
C MET A 1 55.81 54.87 -30.56
N ALA A 2 55.74 54.15 -31.64
CA ALA A 2 54.48 53.45 -32.03
C ALA A 2 54.47 51.96 -31.69
N ALA A 3 55.57 51.31 -31.31
CA ALA A 3 55.60 49.85 -31.06
C ALA A 3 55.20 49.47 -29.64
N LYS A 4 55.20 50.36 -28.66
CA LYS A 4 54.85 50.04 -27.28
C LYS A 4 53.35 50.04 -26.96
N LYS A 5 52.59 50.74 -27.81
CA LYS A 5 51.12 50.87 -27.60
C LYS A 5 50.28 49.67 -28.10
N ARG A 6 50.91 48.85 -28.97
CA ARG A 6 50.26 47.66 -29.54
C ARG A 6 50.29 46.40 -28.62
N LYS A 7 51.30 46.36 -27.75
CA LYS A 7 51.44 45.19 -26.86
C LYS A 7 50.55 45.23 -25.61
N ASP A 8 50.14 46.44 -25.20
CA ASP A 8 49.26 46.61 -24.03
C ASP A 8 47.79 46.40 -24.40
N SER A 9 47.42 46.53 -25.69
CA SER A 9 46.06 46.26 -26.13
C SER A 9 45.76 44.75 -26.35
N GLU A 10 46.78 43.95 -26.68
CA GLU A 10 46.63 42.50 -26.84
C GLU A 10 46.55 41.75 -25.49
N GLN A 11 47.17 42.27 -24.43
CA GLN A 11 47.08 41.63 -23.12
C GLN A 11 45.78 41.87 -22.37
N ILE A 12 44.99 42.87 -22.75
CA ILE A 12 43.70 43.16 -22.08
C ILE A 12 42.58 42.30 -22.64
N GLU A 13 42.68 41.86 -23.88
CA GLU A 13 41.64 41.02 -24.50
C GLU A 13 41.69 39.54 -24.06
N GLU A 14 42.89 38.99 -23.79
CA GLU A 14 42.98 37.59 -23.35
C GLU A 14 42.50 37.38 -21.93
N GLY A 15 42.59 38.35 -21.04
CA GLY A 15 42.06 38.26 -19.68
C GLY A 15 40.55 38.29 -19.57
N GLY A 16 39.87 38.95 -20.52
CA GLY A 16 38.40 39.05 -20.54
C GLY A 16 37.69 37.81 -21.04
N ALA A 17 38.29 37.10 -21.99
CA ALA A 17 37.70 35.90 -22.60
C ALA A 17 37.71 34.69 -21.64
N LEU A 18 38.76 34.56 -20.82
CA LEU A 18 38.85 33.45 -19.85
C LEU A 18 37.94 33.67 -18.64
N ALA A 19 37.71 34.91 -18.23
CA ALA A 19 36.79 35.23 -17.14
C ALA A 19 35.30 35.02 -17.54
N SER A 20 34.97 35.25 -18.80
CA SER A 20 33.64 35.00 -19.36
C SER A 20 33.29 33.51 -19.46
N GLY A 21 34.27 32.65 -19.78
CA GLY A 21 34.06 31.21 -19.89
C GLY A 21 33.82 30.52 -18.55
N THR A 22 34.55 30.91 -17.51
CA THR A 22 34.38 30.30 -16.16
C THR A 22 33.09 30.72 -15.48
N THR A 23 32.67 31.98 -15.64
CA THR A 23 31.35 32.45 -15.11
C THR A 23 30.19 31.75 -15.80
N GLY A 24 30.31 31.51 -17.12
CA GLY A 24 29.29 30.75 -17.87
C GLY A 24 29.19 29.27 -17.43
N LEU A 25 30.34 28.62 -17.18
CA LEU A 25 30.37 27.24 -16.68
C LEU A 25 29.79 27.12 -15.27
N ILE A 26 30.14 28.04 -14.37
CA ILE A 26 29.56 28.07 -13.01
C ILE A 26 28.04 28.29 -13.06
N GLY A 27 27.59 29.22 -13.91
CA GLY A 27 26.15 29.45 -14.09
C GLY A 27 25.44 28.21 -14.63
N ALA A 28 26.00 27.53 -15.61
CA ALA A 28 25.41 26.32 -16.18
C ALA A 28 25.32 25.16 -15.14
N THR A 29 26.35 24.97 -14.33
CA THR A 29 26.36 23.94 -13.29
C THR A 29 25.35 24.21 -12.18
N VAL A 30 25.18 25.47 -11.78
CA VAL A 30 24.13 25.85 -10.78
C VAL A 30 22.74 25.62 -11.33
N ILE A 31 22.47 25.98 -12.59
CA ILE A 31 21.18 25.73 -13.24
C ILE A 31 20.92 24.22 -13.34
N LEU A 32 21.90 23.44 -13.76
CA LEU A 32 21.75 21.98 -13.85
C LEU A 32 21.49 21.34 -12.49
N ALA A 33 22.22 21.76 -11.46
CA ALA A 33 22.00 21.29 -10.10
C ALA A 33 20.58 21.66 -9.61
N GLY A 34 20.11 22.88 -9.88
CA GLY A 34 18.75 23.31 -9.56
C GLY A 34 17.68 22.48 -10.27
N LEU A 35 17.89 22.14 -11.55
CA LEU A 35 16.97 21.28 -12.29
C LEU A 35 16.93 19.84 -11.74
N ILE A 36 18.07 19.29 -11.33
CA ILE A 36 18.11 17.94 -10.72
C ILE A 36 17.37 17.94 -9.40
N VAL A 37 17.57 18.95 -8.55
CA VAL A 37 16.85 19.09 -7.28
C VAL A 37 15.35 19.27 -7.52
N ALA A 38 14.97 20.14 -8.45
CA ALA A 38 13.57 20.35 -8.80
C ALA A 38 12.91 19.06 -9.35
N ALA A 39 13.60 18.33 -10.22
CA ALA A 39 13.14 17.05 -10.74
C ALA A 39 13.00 15.99 -9.64
N PHE A 40 13.93 15.95 -8.68
CA PHE A 40 13.86 15.05 -7.53
C PHE A 40 12.65 15.35 -6.63
N PHE A 41 12.41 16.64 -6.34
CA PHE A 41 11.23 17.06 -5.57
C PHE A 41 9.93 16.78 -6.31
N ALA A 42 9.87 17.11 -7.60
CA ALA A 42 8.71 16.82 -8.44
C ALA A 42 8.42 15.32 -8.49
N TRP A 43 9.45 14.49 -8.68
CA TRP A 43 9.32 13.04 -8.66
C TRP A 43 8.80 12.52 -7.32
N ASN A 44 9.36 13.00 -6.21
CA ASN A 44 8.95 12.57 -4.88
C ASN A 44 7.52 13.02 -4.52
N GLN A 45 7.07 14.13 -5.08
CA GLN A 45 5.74 14.66 -4.84
C GLN A 45 4.66 14.04 -5.75
N TRP A 46 5.00 13.75 -7.00
CA TRP A 46 4.04 13.29 -8.02
C TRP A 46 4.09 11.79 -8.27
N ALA A 47 5.23 11.16 -8.14
CA ALA A 47 5.34 9.72 -8.38
C ALA A 47 4.69 8.87 -7.29
N LYS A 48 4.77 9.30 -6.02
CA LYS A 48 4.15 8.56 -4.91
C LYS A 48 2.62 8.45 -5.00
N PRO A 49 1.85 9.52 -5.29
CA PRO A 49 0.41 9.38 -5.46
C PRO A 49 0.04 8.60 -6.73
N VAL A 50 0.78 8.76 -7.84
CA VAL A 50 0.47 8.05 -9.10
C VAL A 50 0.69 6.54 -8.97
N LEU A 51 1.70 6.10 -8.23
CA LEU A 51 1.95 4.68 -7.94
C LEU A 51 0.97 4.10 -6.91
N LYS A 52 0.36 4.94 -6.06
CA LYS A 52 -0.71 4.54 -5.12
C LYS A 52 -2.09 4.49 -5.76
N ILE A 53 -2.28 5.11 -6.93
CA ILE A 53 -3.61 5.26 -7.54
C ILE A 53 -4.09 3.93 -8.13
N SER A 54 -5.12 3.40 -7.51
CA SER A 54 -6.27 2.63 -7.99
C SER A 54 -6.09 1.21 -8.58
N HIS A 55 -4.93 0.79 -9.08
CA HIS A 55 -4.80 -0.56 -9.63
C HIS A 55 -4.26 -1.60 -8.64
N HIS A 56 -3.77 -1.16 -7.47
CA HIS A 56 -3.15 -2.04 -6.47
C HIS A 56 -3.82 -1.95 -5.10
N GLN A 57 -4.91 -1.18 -4.97
CA GLN A 57 -5.69 -1.13 -3.75
C GLN A 57 -6.45 -2.44 -3.59
N LEU A 58 -6.35 -3.03 -2.41
CA LEU A 58 -7.05 -4.25 -2.10
C LEU A 58 -8.54 -3.93 -1.90
N THR A 59 -9.39 -4.58 -2.69
CA THR A 59 -10.85 -4.51 -2.53
C THR A 59 -11.40 -5.90 -2.19
N PRO A 60 -12.54 -6.01 -1.53
CA PRO A 60 -13.16 -7.31 -1.25
C PRO A 60 -13.39 -8.16 -2.50
N GLU A 61 -13.58 -7.52 -3.65
CA GLU A 61 -13.80 -8.18 -4.94
C GLU A 61 -12.54 -8.90 -5.44
N ASN A 62 -11.36 -8.34 -5.13
CA ASN A 62 -10.07 -8.89 -5.52
C ASN A 62 -9.61 -10.02 -4.60
N VAL A 63 -10.31 -10.27 -3.50
CA VAL A 63 -10.00 -11.36 -2.57
C VAL A 63 -10.91 -12.55 -2.88
N LYS A 64 -10.30 -13.65 -3.28
CA LYS A 64 -10.97 -14.91 -3.54
C LYS A 64 -10.84 -15.80 -2.31
N ILE A 65 -11.98 -16.25 -1.78
CA ILE A 65 -12.06 -17.23 -0.70
C ILE A 65 -12.87 -18.44 -1.18
N PRO A 66 -12.74 -19.61 -0.57
CA PRO A 66 -13.64 -20.73 -0.83
C PRO A 66 -15.11 -20.34 -0.61
N PRO A 67 -16.06 -20.95 -1.33
CA PRO A 67 -17.47 -20.66 -1.15
C PRO A 67 -17.91 -20.94 0.28
N ALA A 68 -18.63 -19.98 0.87
CA ALA A 68 -19.13 -20.13 2.23
C ALA A 68 -20.17 -21.28 2.29
N PRO A 69 -20.12 -22.12 3.33
CA PRO A 69 -21.14 -23.14 3.56
C PRO A 69 -22.52 -22.54 3.83
N PRO A 70 -23.61 -23.30 3.65
CA PRO A 70 -24.99 -22.79 3.72
C PRO A 70 -25.42 -22.32 5.13
N TRP A 71 -24.71 -22.69 6.16
CA TRP A 71 -24.96 -22.23 7.53
C TRP A 71 -24.38 -20.85 7.82
N ILE A 72 -23.45 -20.35 7.00
CA ILE A 72 -22.90 -19.01 7.10
C ILE A 72 -23.73 -18.08 6.21
N ARG A 73 -24.40 -17.12 6.83
CA ARG A 73 -25.31 -16.19 6.14
C ARG A 73 -24.72 -14.80 5.97
N THR A 74 -23.60 -14.54 6.61
CA THR A 74 -22.91 -13.24 6.57
C THR A 74 -21.89 -13.18 5.44
N ASP A 75 -21.57 -11.97 4.97
CA ASP A 75 -20.50 -11.76 4.03
C ASP A 75 -19.17 -11.61 4.80
N ILE A 76 -18.50 -12.75 4.99
CA ILE A 76 -17.21 -12.82 5.69
C ILE A 76 -16.20 -11.84 5.11
N LYS A 77 -16.15 -11.67 3.79
CA LYS A 77 -15.20 -10.74 3.17
C LYS A 77 -15.45 -9.31 3.59
N ALA A 78 -16.72 -8.88 3.52
CA ALA A 78 -17.08 -7.52 3.91
C ALA A 78 -16.79 -7.26 5.39
N GLU A 79 -17.09 -8.23 6.26
CA GLU A 79 -16.81 -8.14 7.70
C GLU A 79 -15.31 -8.06 7.99
N VAL A 80 -14.51 -8.95 7.42
CA VAL A 80 -13.05 -8.96 7.59
C VAL A 80 -12.41 -7.68 7.07
N PHE A 81 -12.87 -7.13 5.95
CA PHE A 81 -12.35 -5.87 5.43
C PHE A 81 -12.65 -4.69 6.34
N ARG A 82 -13.86 -4.65 6.90
CA ARG A 82 -14.27 -3.61 7.84
C ARG A 82 -13.48 -3.69 9.15
N ASP A 83 -13.43 -4.87 9.75
CA ASP A 83 -12.89 -5.08 11.09
C ASP A 83 -11.36 -5.22 11.08
N GLY A 84 -10.80 -5.79 10.02
CA GLY A 84 -9.35 -5.95 9.81
C GLY A 84 -8.62 -4.72 9.27
N SER A 85 -9.34 -3.60 9.04
CA SER A 85 -8.75 -2.36 8.47
C SER A 85 -7.95 -2.61 7.19
N LEU A 86 -8.47 -3.47 6.31
CA LEU A 86 -7.83 -3.84 5.06
C LEU A 86 -8.18 -2.90 3.89
N SER A 87 -9.11 -1.98 4.08
CA SER A 87 -9.61 -1.08 3.03
C SER A 87 -8.53 -0.16 2.43
N ASP A 88 -7.52 0.19 3.21
CA ASP A 88 -6.40 1.04 2.78
C ASP A 88 -5.15 0.25 2.39
N ALA A 89 -5.22 -1.07 2.43
CA ALA A 89 -4.08 -1.93 2.12
C ALA A 89 -3.79 -1.97 0.62
N SER A 90 -2.50 -2.00 0.28
CA SER A 90 -2.04 -2.14 -1.10
C SER A 90 -1.51 -3.54 -1.37
N ALA A 91 -1.86 -4.10 -2.52
CA ALA A 91 -1.32 -5.39 -2.97
C ALA A 91 0.22 -5.43 -3.06
N LEU A 92 0.86 -4.25 -3.12
CA LEU A 92 2.32 -4.11 -3.19
C LEU A 92 3.01 -4.16 -1.81
N GLU A 93 2.26 -4.08 -0.71
CA GLU A 93 2.84 -4.16 0.63
C GLU A 93 3.46 -5.54 0.87
N ALA A 94 4.66 -5.55 1.45
CA ALA A 94 5.36 -6.80 1.72
C ALA A 94 4.67 -7.62 2.84
N ASP A 95 4.07 -6.95 3.79
CA ASP A 95 3.39 -7.51 4.97
C ASP A 95 1.88 -7.75 4.76
N LEU A 96 1.37 -7.53 3.55
CA LEU A 96 -0.05 -7.73 3.25
C LEU A 96 -0.51 -9.17 3.52
N THR A 97 0.28 -10.16 3.13
CA THR A 97 -0.07 -11.58 3.27
C THR A 97 -0.32 -11.99 4.73
N PRO A 98 0.59 -11.72 5.69
CA PRO A 98 0.34 -12.04 7.09
C PRO A 98 -0.79 -11.19 7.69
N ARG A 99 -0.98 -9.94 7.25
CA ARG A 99 -2.10 -9.11 7.72
C ARG A 99 -3.45 -9.68 7.30
N ILE A 100 -3.57 -10.13 6.04
CA ILE A 100 -4.79 -10.78 5.55
C ILE A 100 -5.03 -12.10 6.30
N ALA A 101 -4.00 -12.94 6.45
CA ALA A 101 -4.13 -14.19 7.18
C ALA A 101 -4.68 -13.95 8.58
N HIS A 102 -4.05 -13.03 9.31
CA HIS A 102 -4.47 -12.69 10.67
C HIS A 102 -5.90 -12.12 10.73
N ALA A 103 -6.27 -11.23 9.79
CA ALA A 103 -7.61 -10.67 9.74
C ALA A 103 -8.70 -11.75 9.52
N PHE A 104 -8.43 -12.74 8.67
CA PHE A 104 -9.35 -13.87 8.48
C PHE A 104 -9.36 -14.83 9.67
N GLU A 105 -8.22 -15.09 10.32
CA GLU A 105 -8.12 -15.94 11.52
C GLU A 105 -8.89 -15.37 12.71
N MET A 106 -8.98 -14.05 12.81
CA MET A 106 -9.76 -13.38 13.85
C MET A 106 -11.27 -13.48 13.64
N HIS A 107 -11.71 -13.89 12.46
CA HIS A 107 -13.14 -13.99 12.17
C HIS A 107 -13.76 -15.25 12.80
N PRO A 108 -14.90 -15.16 13.52
CA PRO A 108 -15.51 -16.28 14.26
C PRO A 108 -15.77 -17.52 13.41
N TRP A 109 -16.18 -17.36 12.15
CA TRP A 109 -16.51 -18.46 11.25
C TRP A 109 -15.29 -19.11 10.57
N VAL A 110 -14.08 -18.61 10.80
CA VAL A 110 -12.86 -19.17 10.23
C VAL A 110 -12.18 -20.07 11.26
N ALA A 111 -11.97 -21.33 10.92
CA ALA A 111 -11.29 -22.27 11.79
C ALA A 111 -9.77 -22.14 11.66
N GLU A 112 -9.28 -21.97 10.44
CA GLU A 112 -7.86 -21.90 10.12
C GLU A 112 -7.67 -21.27 8.73
N VAL A 113 -6.60 -20.49 8.56
CA VAL A 113 -6.13 -20.01 7.26
C VAL A 113 -4.92 -20.87 6.85
N THR A 114 -5.10 -21.67 5.82
CA THR A 114 -4.06 -22.60 5.36
C THR A 114 -3.02 -21.88 4.50
N ARG A 115 -3.46 -20.95 3.66
CA ARG A 115 -2.58 -20.27 2.72
C ARG A 115 -3.15 -18.95 2.26
N VAL A 116 -2.27 -17.96 2.10
CA VAL A 116 -2.59 -16.69 1.42
C VAL A 116 -1.58 -16.47 0.31
N SER A 117 -2.04 -16.29 -0.91
CA SER A 117 -1.19 -16.07 -2.08
C SER A 117 -1.63 -14.83 -2.86
N LYS A 118 -0.65 -14.06 -3.34
CA LYS A 118 -0.88 -12.91 -4.19
C LYS A 118 -0.85 -13.33 -5.66
N GLU A 119 -1.79 -12.86 -6.44
CA GLU A 119 -1.88 -13.07 -7.87
C GLU A 119 -1.95 -11.72 -8.59
N ALA A 120 -1.11 -11.54 -9.61
CA ALA A 120 -1.11 -10.28 -10.36
C ALA A 120 -2.47 -10.07 -11.08
N PRO A 121 -2.96 -8.83 -11.23
CA PRO A 121 -2.31 -7.57 -10.85
C PRO A 121 -2.51 -7.16 -9.38
N ALA A 122 -3.61 -7.53 -8.73
CA ALA A 122 -3.95 -7.15 -7.36
C ALA A 122 -4.90 -8.16 -6.69
N ASN A 123 -4.94 -9.38 -7.19
CA ASN A 123 -5.77 -10.43 -6.61
C ASN A 123 -5.06 -11.12 -5.45
N VAL A 124 -5.84 -11.56 -4.48
CA VAL A 124 -5.36 -12.37 -3.36
C VAL A 124 -6.25 -13.60 -3.25
N ILE A 125 -5.63 -14.77 -3.16
CA ILE A 125 -6.33 -16.03 -2.93
C ILE A 125 -6.07 -16.43 -1.49
N VAL A 126 -7.13 -16.64 -0.72
CA VAL A 126 -7.09 -17.09 0.66
C VAL A 126 -7.70 -18.47 0.71
N GLU A 127 -6.89 -19.45 1.04
CA GLU A 127 -7.32 -20.82 1.33
C GLU A 127 -7.56 -20.93 2.83
N LEU A 128 -8.80 -21.18 3.21
CA LEU A 128 -9.20 -21.28 4.61
C LEU A 128 -10.20 -22.42 4.83
N ALA A 129 -10.28 -22.87 6.06
CA ALA A 129 -11.29 -23.81 6.51
C ALA A 129 -12.34 -23.06 7.37
N TYR A 130 -13.60 -23.33 7.09
CA TYR A 130 -14.69 -22.77 7.89
C TYR A 130 -14.99 -23.64 9.12
N ARG A 131 -15.40 -23.00 10.21
CA ARG A 131 -15.93 -23.71 11.39
C ARG A 131 -17.24 -24.37 11.05
N GLN A 132 -17.39 -25.59 11.51
CA GLN A 132 -18.63 -26.34 11.37
C GLN A 132 -19.34 -26.38 12.73
N PRO A 133 -20.54 -25.82 12.85
CA PRO A 133 -21.30 -25.88 14.08
C PRO A 133 -21.75 -27.33 14.33
N ILE A 134 -21.50 -27.83 15.53
CA ILE A 134 -21.94 -29.17 15.97
C ILE A 134 -23.11 -29.11 16.94
N ALA A 135 -23.29 -27.99 17.62
CA ALA A 135 -24.40 -27.79 18.55
C ALA A 135 -24.80 -26.31 18.58
N TRP A 136 -26.00 -26.07 19.09
CA TRP A 136 -26.51 -24.73 19.35
C TRP A 136 -26.80 -24.61 20.85
N VAL A 137 -26.25 -23.57 21.48
CA VAL A 137 -26.47 -23.28 22.89
C VAL A 137 -27.46 -22.15 23.01
N GLU A 138 -28.56 -22.40 23.71
CA GLU A 138 -29.56 -21.37 24.04
C GLU A 138 -28.92 -20.40 25.06
N VAL A 139 -28.99 -19.11 24.74
CA VAL A 139 -28.49 -18.06 25.61
C VAL A 139 -29.67 -17.39 26.30
N PRO A 140 -29.61 -17.19 27.63
CA PRO A 140 -30.65 -16.50 28.37
C PRO A 140 -30.93 -15.10 27.85
N GLU A 141 -32.15 -14.64 27.92
CA GLU A 141 -32.56 -13.29 27.56
C GLU A 141 -31.70 -12.24 28.32
N GLY A 142 -31.28 -11.20 27.60
CA GLY A 142 -30.46 -10.12 28.17
C GLY A 142 -28.95 -10.34 28.14
N MET A 143 -28.47 -11.54 27.84
CA MET A 143 -27.06 -11.75 27.55
C MET A 143 -26.75 -11.21 26.14
N PHE A 144 -25.68 -10.45 26.01
CA PHE A 144 -25.27 -9.77 24.78
C PHE A 144 -26.24 -8.70 24.24
N GLY A 145 -27.14 -8.15 25.08
CA GLY A 145 -28.02 -7.04 24.70
C GLY A 145 -29.13 -7.38 23.70
N GLN A 146 -29.38 -8.67 23.44
CA GLN A 146 -30.46 -9.12 22.55
C GLN A 146 -31.75 -9.27 23.31
N GLN A 147 -32.86 -8.79 22.70
CA GLN A 147 -34.22 -9.03 23.18
C GLN A 147 -34.72 -10.31 22.53
N GLY A 148 -34.83 -11.38 23.31
CA GLY A 148 -35.34 -12.69 22.90
C GLY A 148 -34.32 -13.83 23.10
N GLN A 149 -34.81 -15.06 22.89
CA GLN A 149 -33.98 -16.26 22.94
C GLN A 149 -33.01 -16.26 21.75
N ALA A 150 -31.71 -16.20 22.05
CA ALA A 150 -30.67 -16.36 21.06
C ALA A 150 -30.04 -17.74 21.19
N ALA A 151 -29.71 -18.37 20.06
CA ALA A 151 -28.96 -19.60 20.03
C ALA A 151 -27.59 -19.31 19.39
N LEU A 152 -26.52 -19.61 20.12
CA LEU A 152 -25.16 -19.48 19.64
C LEU A 152 -24.66 -20.82 19.11
N PRO A 153 -24.12 -20.86 17.91
CA PRO A 153 -23.49 -22.07 17.39
C PRO A 153 -22.15 -22.31 18.08
N ILE A 154 -21.83 -23.55 18.39
CA ILE A 154 -20.51 -23.96 18.89
C ILE A 154 -19.93 -25.03 18.00
N ASP A 155 -18.62 -24.95 17.77
CA ASP A 155 -17.86 -25.96 17.04
C ASP A 155 -17.28 -27.03 17.97
N SER A 156 -16.49 -27.99 17.42
CA SER A 156 -15.82 -29.03 18.18
C SER A 156 -14.76 -28.52 19.19
N LYS A 157 -14.33 -27.26 19.04
CA LYS A 157 -13.38 -26.58 19.95
C LYS A 157 -14.10 -25.67 20.96
N SER A 158 -15.43 -25.72 21.00
CA SER A 158 -16.29 -24.89 21.86
C SER A 158 -16.10 -23.37 21.63
N VAL A 159 -15.79 -22.99 20.39
CA VAL A 159 -15.56 -21.61 19.97
C VAL A 159 -16.54 -21.27 18.86
N LEU A 160 -17.26 -20.17 19.07
CA LEU A 160 -17.86 -19.36 17.98
C LEU A 160 -18.21 -18.01 18.52
#